data_a2fc905863cfb1e9ff615626c02e09cf
#
_entry.id   a2fc905863cfb1e9ff615626c02e09cf
#
_cell.length_a   1.000
_cell.length_b   1.000
_cell.length_c   1.000
_cell.angle_alpha   90.00
_cell.angle_beta   90.00
_cell.angle_gamma   90.00
#
_symmetry.space_group_name_H-M   'P 1'
#
loop_
_entity.id
_entity.type
_entity.pdbx_description
1 polymer ?
#
loop_
_entity_poly.entity_id
_entity_poly.type
_entity_poly.pdbx_seq_one_letter_code
_entity_poly.pdbx_strand_id
1 'polypeptide(L)'
;MPMGDDSFAAFYTASYQRLLGQLFAVTGDLAEAENLLQEAYARAFVRWAQVRAYDFPEAWVRRVALNLAAMGARRLRRRAVALLRLGPPPAVPELSPELLDLHDALRALPLGQRQVIVLHHLVGLPVEEVARELWVPAGTVKSRLARGRRALAHVLATDRPEVSQG
;
A
#
# COMPACT_ATOMS: atom_id res chain seq x y z
N MET A 1 11.23 11.35 32.84
CA MET A 1 11.48 9.95 32.54
C MET A 1 10.91 9.61 31.18
N PRO A 2 11.70 9.33 30.19
CA PRO A 2 11.20 9.04 28.83
C PRO A 2 10.84 7.55 28.69
N MET A 3 9.79 7.10 29.39
CA MET A 3 9.25 5.75 29.17
C MET A 3 8.42 5.64 27.87
N GLY A 4 8.27 6.73 27.13
CA GLY A 4 7.56 6.73 25.86
C GLY A 4 8.44 6.38 24.66
N ASP A 5 9.74 6.62 24.76
CA ASP A 5 10.68 6.48 23.65
C ASP A 5 11.04 5.00 23.38
N ASP A 6 11.33 4.24 24.44
CA ASP A 6 11.66 2.81 24.31
C ASP A 6 10.49 1.97 23.78
N SER A 7 9.24 2.29 24.18
CA SER A 7 8.07 1.55 23.70
C SER A 7 7.75 1.88 22.24
N PHE A 8 7.98 3.12 21.82
CA PHE A 8 7.83 3.49 20.40
C PHE A 8 8.92 2.86 19.55
N ALA A 9 10.19 2.88 20.01
CA ALA A 9 11.30 2.26 19.29
C ALA A 9 11.07 0.76 19.10
N ALA A 10 10.59 0.06 20.12
CA ALA A 10 10.23 -1.36 20.05
C ALA A 10 9.09 -1.61 19.03
N PHE A 11 8.05 -0.78 19.06
CA PHE A 11 6.94 -0.84 18.09
C PHE A 11 7.43 -0.60 16.67
N TYR A 12 8.22 0.45 16.46
CA TYR A 12 8.79 0.78 15.16
C TYR A 12 9.60 -0.39 14.60
N THR A 13 10.54 -0.92 15.38
CA THR A 13 11.40 -2.03 14.96
C THR A 13 10.60 -3.30 14.63
N ALA A 14 9.56 -3.60 15.40
CA ALA A 14 8.75 -4.80 15.20
C ALA A 14 7.83 -4.71 13.99
N SER A 15 7.38 -3.50 13.59
CA SER A 15 6.34 -3.32 12.57
C SER A 15 6.82 -2.73 11.25
N TYR A 16 7.97 -2.05 11.21
CA TYR A 16 8.43 -1.27 10.06
C TYR A 16 8.54 -2.09 8.77
N GLN A 17 9.25 -3.22 8.79
CA GLN A 17 9.48 -4.01 7.57
C GLN A 17 8.17 -4.59 6.99
N ARG A 18 7.27 -5.02 7.87
CA ARG A 18 5.97 -5.54 7.46
C ARG A 18 5.11 -4.44 6.80
N LEU A 19 5.04 -3.27 7.43
CA LEU A 19 4.30 -2.13 6.88
C LEU A 19 4.95 -1.59 5.60
N LEU A 20 6.27 -1.59 5.52
CA LEU A 20 6.99 -1.19 4.30
C LEU A 20 6.62 -2.09 3.11
N GLY A 21 6.62 -3.41 3.31
CA GLY A 21 6.21 -4.37 2.28
C GLY A 21 4.76 -4.12 1.80
N GLN A 22 3.85 -3.85 2.72
CA GLN A 22 2.46 -3.53 2.39
C GLN A 22 2.34 -2.21 1.60
N LEU A 23 3.04 -1.17 2.03
CA LEU A 23 3.06 0.13 1.34
C LEU A 23 3.72 0.03 -0.04
N PHE A 24 4.81 -0.72 -0.16
CA PHE A 24 5.46 -0.98 -1.43
C PHE A 24 4.52 -1.68 -2.43
N ALA A 25 3.76 -2.67 -1.98
CA ALA A 25 2.75 -3.32 -2.82
C ALA A 25 1.66 -2.34 -3.31
N VAL A 26 1.31 -1.35 -2.51
CA VAL A 26 0.32 -0.32 -2.87
C VAL A 26 0.91 0.76 -3.77
N THR A 27 2.08 1.30 -3.45
CA THR A 27 2.70 2.41 -4.19
C THR A 27 3.38 1.96 -5.48
N GLY A 28 3.97 0.78 -5.45
CA GLY A 28 4.81 0.27 -6.53
C GLY A 28 6.20 0.93 -6.62
N ASP A 29 6.55 1.78 -5.66
CA ASP A 29 7.82 2.49 -5.57
C ASP A 29 8.34 2.41 -4.13
N LEU A 30 9.53 1.83 -3.95
CA LEU A 30 10.10 1.63 -2.61
C LEU A 30 10.41 2.97 -1.92
N ALA A 31 10.99 3.93 -2.64
CA ALA A 31 11.34 5.24 -2.07
C ALA A 31 10.07 6.00 -1.64
N GLU A 32 9.00 5.93 -2.43
CA GLU A 32 7.71 6.51 -2.05
C GLU A 32 7.14 5.82 -0.81
N ALA A 33 7.15 4.48 -0.77
CA ALA A 33 6.67 3.71 0.38
C ALA A 33 7.43 4.07 1.66
N GLU A 34 8.76 4.17 1.60
CA GLU A 34 9.61 4.59 2.72
C GLU A 34 9.25 6.00 3.21
N ASN A 35 9.10 6.97 2.30
CA ASN A 35 8.77 8.34 2.66
C ASN A 35 7.39 8.45 3.33
N LEU A 36 6.38 7.77 2.78
CA LEU A 36 5.02 7.75 3.34
C LEU A 36 5.01 7.10 4.72
N LEU A 37 5.74 6.01 4.87
CA LEU A 37 5.80 5.27 6.12
C LEU A 37 6.54 6.06 7.20
N GLN A 38 7.66 6.73 6.87
CA GLN A 38 8.38 7.60 7.78
C GLN A 38 7.50 8.76 8.27
N GLU A 39 6.74 9.40 7.39
CA GLU A 39 5.78 10.44 7.76
C GLU A 39 4.69 9.90 8.69
N ALA A 40 4.16 8.71 8.40
CA ALA A 40 3.15 8.07 9.24
C ALA A 40 3.69 7.75 10.63
N TYR A 41 4.91 7.24 10.75
CA TYR A 41 5.55 6.98 12.03
C TYR A 41 5.89 8.27 12.79
N ALA A 42 6.31 9.32 12.11
CA ALA A 42 6.54 10.63 12.75
C ALA A 42 5.25 11.16 13.39
N ARG A 43 4.11 11.03 12.72
CA ARG A 43 2.80 11.39 13.27
C ARG A 43 2.38 10.47 14.43
N ALA A 44 2.71 9.18 14.34
CA ALA A 44 2.46 8.22 15.43
C ALA A 44 3.30 8.58 16.65
N PHE A 45 4.55 8.96 16.47
CA PHE A 45 5.44 9.37 17.57
C PHE A 45 4.88 10.57 18.36
N VAL A 46 4.47 11.61 17.65
CA VAL A 46 3.86 12.81 18.26
C VAL A 46 2.61 12.45 19.07
N ARG A 47 1.87 11.41 18.67
CA ARG A 47 0.61 10.97 19.29
C ARG A 47 0.76 9.62 20.00
N TRP A 48 1.98 9.23 20.35
CA TRP A 48 2.25 7.86 20.78
C TRP A 48 1.43 7.43 22.00
N ALA A 49 1.25 8.29 22.98
CA ALA A 49 0.41 8.00 24.15
C ALA A 49 -1.03 7.57 23.76
N GLN A 50 -1.56 8.12 22.68
CA GLN A 50 -2.87 7.80 22.15
C GLN A 50 -2.84 6.57 21.23
N VAL A 51 -1.88 6.53 20.31
CA VAL A 51 -1.77 5.45 19.30
C VAL A 51 -1.49 4.10 19.95
N ARG A 52 -0.60 4.05 20.94
CA ARG A 52 -0.28 2.81 21.67
C ARG A 52 -1.47 2.23 22.46
N ALA A 53 -2.50 3.02 22.73
CA ALA A 53 -3.70 2.58 23.43
C ALA A 53 -4.72 1.91 22.52
N TYR A 54 -4.55 1.97 21.21
CA TYR A 54 -5.41 1.24 20.28
C TYR A 54 -5.09 -0.26 20.29
N ASP A 55 -6.09 -1.08 20.02
CA ASP A 55 -5.92 -2.54 19.91
C ASP A 55 -4.93 -2.93 18.81
N PHE A 56 -4.88 -2.15 17.73
CA PHE A 56 -4.01 -2.38 16.58
C PHE A 56 -3.29 -1.07 16.16
N PRO A 57 -2.19 -0.70 16.85
CA PRO A 57 -1.42 0.51 16.52
C PRO A 57 -0.89 0.52 15.08
N GLU A 58 -0.54 -0.65 14.54
CA GLU A 58 -0.09 -0.78 13.14
C GLU A 58 -1.17 -0.40 12.13
N ALA A 59 -2.43 -0.73 12.40
CA ALA A 59 -3.55 -0.35 11.55
C ALA A 59 -3.69 1.18 11.47
N TRP A 60 -3.41 1.89 12.55
CA TRP A 60 -3.40 3.34 12.56
C TRP A 60 -2.28 3.91 11.68
N VAL A 61 -1.05 3.41 11.82
CA VAL A 61 0.10 3.84 11.00
C VAL A 61 -0.15 3.54 9.52
N ARG A 62 -0.63 2.33 9.20
CA ARG A 62 -0.97 1.93 7.84
C ARG A 62 -2.04 2.85 7.24
N ARG A 63 -3.12 3.14 7.98
CA ARG A 63 -4.17 4.06 7.54
C ARG A 63 -3.65 5.44 7.22
N VAL A 64 -2.80 6.01 8.07
CA VAL A 64 -2.16 7.32 7.82
C VAL A 64 -1.33 7.28 6.55
N ALA A 65 -0.48 6.27 6.37
CA ALA A 65 0.34 6.12 5.18
C ALA A 65 -0.48 5.95 3.90
N LEU A 66 -1.55 5.14 3.94
CA LEU A 66 -2.46 4.95 2.80
C LEU A 66 -3.22 6.24 2.44
N ASN A 67 -3.62 7.02 3.43
CA ASN A 67 -4.26 8.32 3.20
C ASN A 67 -3.28 9.31 2.55
N LEU A 68 -2.03 9.32 3.00
CA LEU A 68 -0.97 10.14 2.38
C LEU A 68 -0.73 9.72 0.93
N ALA A 69 -0.68 8.42 0.64
CA ALA A 69 -0.56 7.90 -0.72
C ALA A 69 -1.72 8.37 -1.62
N ALA A 70 -2.96 8.29 -1.13
CA ALA A 70 -4.14 8.73 -1.85
C ALA A 70 -4.14 10.23 -2.12
N MET A 71 -3.71 11.04 -1.16
CA MET A 71 -3.56 12.50 -1.32
C MET A 71 -2.47 12.84 -2.33
N GLY A 72 -1.33 12.17 -2.27
CA GLY A 72 -0.22 12.33 -3.22
C GLY A 72 -0.64 11.99 -4.64
N ALA A 73 -1.33 10.87 -4.84
CA ALA A 73 -1.85 10.46 -6.15
C ALA A 73 -2.84 11.49 -6.73
N ARG A 74 -3.75 12.03 -5.91
CA ARG A 74 -4.67 13.10 -6.33
C ARG A 74 -3.94 14.38 -6.73
N ARG A 75 -2.92 14.77 -5.96
CA ARG A 75 -2.09 15.94 -6.26
C ARG A 75 -1.31 15.76 -7.56
N LEU A 76 -0.77 14.56 -7.78
CA LEU A 76 -0.04 14.23 -9.00
C LEU A 76 -0.95 14.26 -10.23
N ARG A 77 -2.18 13.74 -10.15
CA ARG A 77 -3.17 13.82 -11.23
C ARG A 77 -3.51 15.26 -11.61
N ARG A 78 -3.68 16.14 -10.63
CA ARG A 78 -3.93 17.57 -10.89
C ARG A 78 -2.73 18.24 -11.58
N ARG A 79 -1.50 17.81 -11.27
CA ARG A 79 -0.27 18.34 -11.89
C ARG A 79 0.02 17.69 -13.24
N ALA A 80 -0.30 16.43 -13.46
CA ALA A 80 -0.09 15.71 -14.71
C ALA A 80 -0.95 16.28 -15.85
N VAL A 81 -2.11 16.87 -15.56
CA VAL A 81 -2.90 17.64 -16.53
C VAL A 81 -2.15 18.91 -16.99
N ALA A 82 -1.18 19.41 -16.21
CA ALA A 82 -0.41 20.61 -16.49
C ALA A 82 0.99 20.35 -17.06
N LEU A 83 1.59 19.17 -16.84
CA LEU A 83 2.98 18.85 -17.21
C LEU A 83 3.15 17.35 -17.47
N LEU A 84 3.39 16.94 -18.71
CA LEU A 84 3.94 15.64 -19.06
C LEU A 84 5.35 15.50 -18.44
N ARG A 85 5.43 15.08 -17.20
CA ARG A 85 6.70 14.73 -16.56
C ARG A 85 6.92 13.24 -16.67
N LEU A 86 7.90 12.87 -17.50
CA LEU A 86 8.62 11.61 -17.38
C LEU A 86 9.44 11.71 -16.09
N GLY A 87 8.90 11.21 -14.99
CA GLY A 87 9.67 11.02 -13.76
C GLY A 87 10.69 9.88 -13.90
N PRO A 88 11.69 9.78 -13.00
CA PRO A 88 12.57 8.62 -12.98
C PRO A 88 11.74 7.34 -12.78
N PRO A 89 12.20 6.18 -13.32
CA PRO A 89 11.50 4.92 -13.09
C PRO A 89 11.38 4.64 -11.59
N PRO A 90 10.28 4.00 -11.12
CA PRO A 90 10.11 3.66 -9.73
C PRO A 90 11.27 2.81 -9.20
N ALA A 91 11.69 3.05 -7.95
CA ALA A 91 12.65 2.20 -7.28
C ALA A 91 11.99 0.86 -6.92
N VAL A 92 12.55 -0.23 -7.43
CA VAL A 92 12.09 -1.60 -7.20
C VAL A 92 13.25 -2.38 -6.58
N PRO A 93 13.06 -3.05 -5.42
CA PRO A 93 14.08 -3.94 -4.87
C PRO A 93 14.31 -5.15 -5.78
N GLU A 94 15.40 -5.88 -5.56
CA GLU A 94 15.60 -7.17 -6.22
C GLU A 94 14.50 -8.15 -5.77
N LEU A 95 13.64 -8.52 -6.70
CA LEU A 95 12.53 -9.44 -6.51
C LEU A 95 12.76 -10.70 -7.34
N SER A 96 12.20 -11.83 -6.88
CA SER A 96 12.11 -13.00 -7.75
C SER A 96 11.22 -12.69 -8.97
N PRO A 97 11.39 -13.42 -10.09
CA PRO A 97 10.58 -13.18 -11.29
C PRO A 97 9.07 -13.19 -11.03
N GLU A 98 8.59 -14.14 -10.20
CA GLU A 98 7.16 -14.25 -9.87
C GLU A 98 6.66 -13.06 -9.05
N LEU A 99 7.48 -12.54 -8.13
CA LEU A 99 7.15 -11.36 -7.35
C LEU A 99 7.22 -10.08 -8.19
N LEU A 100 8.11 -10.04 -9.17
CA LEU A 100 8.20 -8.94 -10.12
C LEU A 100 6.95 -8.88 -11.00
N ASP A 101 6.50 -10.02 -11.53
CA ASP A 101 5.26 -10.11 -12.32
C ASP A 101 4.05 -9.65 -11.50
N LEU A 102 3.94 -10.07 -10.25
CA LEU A 102 2.88 -9.62 -9.35
C LEU A 102 2.97 -8.13 -9.07
N HIS A 103 4.17 -7.61 -8.84
CA HIS A 103 4.40 -6.18 -8.62
C HIS A 103 3.95 -5.35 -9.83
N ASP A 104 4.33 -5.76 -11.04
CA ASP A 104 3.96 -5.06 -12.26
C ASP A 104 2.45 -5.15 -12.54
N ALA A 105 1.85 -6.31 -12.27
CA ALA A 105 0.41 -6.50 -12.39
C ALA A 105 -0.37 -5.59 -11.40
N LEU A 106 0.10 -5.49 -10.15
CA LEU A 106 -0.50 -4.56 -9.16
C LEU A 106 -0.36 -3.10 -9.58
N ARG A 107 0.78 -2.71 -10.14
CA ARG A 107 1.00 -1.35 -10.64
C ARG A 107 0.07 -0.97 -11.78
N ALA A 108 -0.36 -1.92 -12.59
CA ALA A 108 -1.31 -1.70 -13.67
C ALA A 108 -2.74 -1.39 -13.17
N LEU A 109 -3.07 -1.71 -11.91
CA LEU A 109 -4.36 -1.40 -11.33
C LEU A 109 -4.49 0.08 -10.94
N PRO A 110 -5.69 0.68 -11.06
CA PRO A 110 -5.99 1.94 -10.40
C PRO A 110 -5.74 1.84 -8.89
N LEU A 111 -5.27 2.92 -8.26
CA LEU A 111 -4.87 2.93 -6.85
C LEU A 111 -5.96 2.36 -5.92
N GLY A 112 -7.22 2.75 -6.09
CA GLY A 112 -8.30 2.26 -5.24
C GLY A 112 -8.54 0.76 -5.34
N GLN A 113 -8.36 0.16 -6.52
CA GLN A 113 -8.42 -1.29 -6.70
C GLN A 113 -7.21 -1.99 -6.09
N ARG A 114 -6.03 -1.44 -6.29
CA ARG A 114 -4.78 -1.95 -5.72
C ARG A 114 -4.80 -1.95 -4.20
N GLN A 115 -5.26 -0.87 -3.57
CA GLN A 115 -5.40 -0.78 -2.11
C GLN A 115 -6.28 -1.89 -1.55
N VAL A 116 -7.46 -2.12 -2.11
CA VAL A 116 -8.36 -3.16 -1.59
C VAL A 116 -7.80 -4.57 -1.82
N ILE A 117 -7.14 -4.81 -2.95
CA ILE A 117 -6.47 -6.09 -3.22
C ILE A 117 -5.36 -6.36 -2.19
N VAL A 118 -4.49 -5.38 -1.95
CA VAL A 118 -3.40 -5.53 -0.98
C VAL A 118 -3.94 -5.74 0.43
N LEU A 119 -4.86 -4.90 0.88
CA LEU A 119 -5.40 -5.00 2.24
C LEU A 119 -6.17 -6.31 2.48
N HIS A 120 -6.95 -6.76 1.51
CA HIS A 120 -7.75 -7.98 1.67
C HIS A 120 -6.92 -9.25 1.49
N HIS A 121 -6.10 -9.33 0.43
CA HIS A 121 -5.39 -10.56 0.07
C HIS A 121 -3.99 -10.69 0.66
N LEU A 122 -3.22 -9.60 0.79
CA LEU A 122 -1.87 -9.64 1.36
C LEU A 122 -1.88 -9.44 2.87
N VAL A 123 -2.65 -8.48 3.34
CA VAL A 123 -2.76 -8.17 4.78
C VAL A 123 -3.75 -9.12 5.47
N GLY A 124 -4.75 -9.62 4.75
CA GLY A 124 -5.75 -10.56 5.25
C GLY A 124 -6.92 -9.91 5.98
N LEU A 125 -7.21 -8.63 5.71
CA LEU A 125 -8.31 -7.93 6.36
C LEU A 125 -9.66 -8.32 5.76
N PRO A 126 -10.69 -8.53 6.58
CA PRO A 126 -12.07 -8.66 6.10
C PRO A 126 -12.54 -7.39 5.41
N VAL A 127 -13.53 -7.50 4.52
CA VAL A 127 -14.06 -6.37 3.73
C VAL A 127 -14.46 -5.18 4.61
N GLU A 128 -15.09 -5.43 5.74
CA GLU A 128 -15.55 -4.40 6.69
C GLU A 128 -14.38 -3.62 7.31
N GLU A 129 -13.25 -4.29 7.56
CA GLU A 129 -12.04 -3.63 8.06
C GLU A 129 -11.34 -2.83 6.97
N VAL A 130 -11.27 -3.37 5.75
CA VAL A 130 -10.76 -2.63 4.59
C VAL A 130 -11.59 -1.36 4.37
N ALA A 131 -12.91 -1.46 4.47
CA ALA A 131 -13.81 -0.31 4.34
C ALA A 131 -13.54 0.76 5.41
N ARG A 132 -13.31 0.34 6.64
CA ARG A 132 -12.95 1.25 7.75
C ARG A 132 -11.58 1.90 7.54
N GLU A 133 -10.57 1.14 7.12
CA GLU A 133 -9.23 1.69 6.89
C GLU A 133 -9.18 2.69 5.74
N LEU A 134 -9.93 2.45 4.68
CA LEU A 134 -9.94 3.32 3.49
C LEU A 134 -11.03 4.40 3.52
N TRP A 135 -11.87 4.44 4.56
CA TRP A 135 -12.99 5.37 4.68
C TRP A 135 -13.94 5.33 3.47
N VAL A 136 -14.25 4.14 3.01
CA VAL A 136 -15.18 3.89 1.91
C VAL A 136 -16.26 2.90 2.34
N PRO A 137 -17.46 2.92 1.71
CA PRO A 137 -18.48 1.91 1.99
C PRO A 137 -18.01 0.49 1.66
N ALA A 138 -18.49 -0.52 2.38
CA ALA A 138 -18.17 -1.92 2.14
C ALA A 138 -18.55 -2.36 0.70
N GLY A 139 -19.64 -1.83 0.15
CA GLY A 139 -20.04 -2.06 -1.23
C GLY A 139 -18.99 -1.56 -2.25
N THR A 140 -18.34 -0.44 -1.95
CA THR A 140 -17.22 0.09 -2.75
C THR A 140 -16.02 -0.84 -2.70
N VAL A 141 -15.68 -1.38 -1.53
CA VAL A 141 -14.61 -2.38 -1.39
C VAL A 141 -14.91 -3.62 -2.23
N LYS A 142 -16.12 -4.16 -2.13
CA LYS A 142 -16.55 -5.35 -2.89
C LYS A 142 -16.46 -5.12 -4.39
N SER A 143 -16.93 -3.99 -4.89
CA SER A 143 -16.86 -3.66 -6.33
C SER A 143 -15.43 -3.45 -6.82
N ARG A 144 -14.58 -2.80 -6.01
CA ARG A 144 -13.15 -2.63 -6.32
C ARG A 144 -12.40 -3.96 -6.31
N LEU A 145 -12.70 -4.86 -5.35
CA LEU A 145 -12.14 -6.21 -5.32
C LEU A 145 -12.50 -6.99 -6.57
N ALA A 146 -13.78 -6.99 -6.96
CA ALA A 146 -14.24 -7.70 -8.16
C ALA A 146 -13.54 -7.19 -9.43
N ARG A 147 -13.43 -5.88 -9.60
CA ARG A 147 -12.74 -5.27 -10.75
C ARG A 147 -11.24 -5.53 -10.71
N GLY A 148 -10.61 -5.37 -9.54
CA GLY A 148 -9.18 -5.60 -9.35
C GLY A 148 -8.78 -7.04 -9.64
N ARG A 149 -9.55 -8.02 -9.17
CA ARG A 149 -9.32 -9.44 -9.45
C ARG A 149 -9.41 -9.76 -10.95
N ARG A 150 -10.41 -9.20 -11.64
CA ARG A 150 -10.54 -9.39 -13.09
C ARG A 150 -9.38 -8.76 -13.86
N ALA A 151 -8.96 -7.57 -13.47
CA ALA A 151 -7.83 -6.89 -14.10
C ALA A 151 -6.51 -7.64 -13.86
N LEU A 152 -6.26 -8.13 -12.65
CA LEU A 152 -5.09 -8.95 -12.34
C LEU A 152 -5.08 -10.25 -13.15
N ALA A 153 -6.21 -10.96 -13.20
CA ALA A 153 -6.32 -12.19 -13.98
C ALA A 153 -6.02 -11.95 -15.46
N HIS A 154 -6.45 -10.83 -16.01
CA HIS A 154 -6.18 -10.46 -17.40
C HIS A 154 -4.69 -10.16 -17.63
N VAL A 155 -4.05 -9.35 -16.79
CA VAL A 155 -2.63 -9.01 -16.89
C VAL A 155 -1.77 -10.26 -16.77
N LEU A 156 -1.99 -11.09 -15.75
CA LEU A 156 -1.20 -12.30 -15.50
C LEU A 156 -1.41 -13.39 -16.57
N ALA A 157 -2.57 -13.41 -17.23
CA ALA A 157 -2.81 -14.33 -18.35
C ALA A 157 -2.09 -13.87 -19.62
N THR A 158 -1.94 -12.56 -19.82
CA THR A 158 -1.29 -11.99 -21.03
C THR A 158 0.24 -12.10 -20.95
N ASP A 159 0.83 -12.05 -19.75
CA ASP A 159 2.26 -12.17 -19.50
C ASP A 159 2.79 -13.60 -19.45
N ARG A 160 1.91 -14.61 -19.52
CA ARG A 160 2.36 -16.00 -19.72
C ARG A 160 2.70 -16.20 -21.20
N PRO A 161 4.00 -16.37 -21.57
CA PRO A 161 4.31 -16.85 -22.90
C PRO A 161 3.61 -18.19 -23.07
N GLU A 162 2.87 -18.34 -24.17
CA GLU A 162 2.33 -19.63 -24.58
C GLU A 162 3.52 -20.61 -24.62
N VAL A 163 3.53 -21.54 -23.65
CA VAL A 163 4.38 -22.71 -23.76
C VAL A 163 3.84 -23.48 -24.96
N SER A 164 4.42 -23.20 -26.11
CA SER A 164 4.16 -23.93 -27.35
C SER A 164 4.42 -25.39 -27.05
N GLN A 165 3.35 -26.16 -26.91
CA GLN A 165 3.44 -27.60 -26.92
C GLN A 165 3.81 -28.00 -28.33
N GLY A 166 5.08 -28.25 -28.52
CA GLY A 166 5.58 -29.00 -29.65
C GLY A 166 5.58 -30.47 -29.39
#